data_e1651a3e09021c940df6e2b498b50b67
#
_entry.id   e1651a3e09021c940df6e2b498b50b67
#
_cell.length_a   1.000
_cell.length_b   1.000
_cell.length_c   1.000
_cell.angle_alpha   90.00
_cell.angle_beta   90.00
_cell.angle_gamma   90.00
#
_symmetry.space_group_name_H-M   'P 1'
#
loop_
_entity.id
_entity.type
_entity.pdbx_description
1 polymer ?
#
loop_
_entity_poly.entity_id
_entity_poly.type
_entity_poly.pdbx_seq_one_letter_code
_entity_poly.pdbx_strand_id
1 'polypeptide(L)'
;MKETAYLLQAALISAWWVGLATNQSFFAAFQFDGIPPTAFWAFFAPDVIFIAVLSVVRSYRMSAIIENVILGAFGYASLYCANATFLTRSGYLPTCLMLLGLGYNFFLCFQNAMFRNSTSSFGKNVVKTLVQIVCIWILALVVMPFIILRAFENIATPKIDIFLFIGLVVFACCSALGLTSAYVMVRDGSGTPLPLDQTNRLVVTGPYHYVRNPMAIAGIGQGIAIALIFQSIPIFVYALLGALVWHLVVRPIEERDLIRRFGDAYLDYQQNVSCWIPTFRQRAL
;
A
#
# COMPACT_ATOMS: atom_id res chain seq x y z
N MET A 1 -7.92 -13.63 7.19
CA MET A 1 -7.35 -12.59 6.31
C MET A 1 -8.07 -11.26 6.37
N LYS A 2 -9.37 -11.21 6.06
CA LYS A 2 -10.16 -10.01 6.35
C LYS A 2 -10.06 -9.66 7.85
N GLU A 3 -9.99 -10.68 8.73
CA GLU A 3 -9.80 -10.49 10.16
C GLU A 3 -8.52 -9.67 10.45
N THR A 4 -7.38 -10.11 9.92
CA THR A 4 -6.10 -9.41 10.11
C THR A 4 -6.12 -8.00 9.52
N ALA A 5 -6.76 -7.84 8.35
CA ALA A 5 -6.91 -6.54 7.69
C ALA A 5 -7.69 -5.55 8.56
N TYR A 6 -8.81 -5.98 9.15
CA TYR A 6 -9.61 -5.13 10.03
C TYR A 6 -8.92 -4.88 11.38
N LEU A 7 -8.19 -5.85 11.95
CA LEU A 7 -7.39 -5.61 13.16
C LEU A 7 -6.27 -4.60 12.92
N LEU A 8 -5.58 -4.71 11.79
CA LEU A 8 -4.56 -3.73 11.39
C LEU A 8 -5.17 -2.33 11.23
N GLN A 9 -6.33 -2.23 10.57
CA GLN A 9 -7.06 -0.97 10.45
C GLN A 9 -7.41 -0.37 11.81
N ALA A 10 -7.96 -1.18 12.73
CA ALA A 10 -8.28 -0.73 14.08
C ALA A 10 -7.03 -0.23 14.81
N ALA A 11 -5.91 -0.95 14.71
CA ALA A 11 -4.64 -0.55 15.31
C ALA A 11 -4.12 0.77 14.73
N LEU A 12 -4.16 0.95 13.41
CA LEU A 12 -3.71 2.16 12.73
C LEU A 12 -4.55 3.38 13.10
N ILE A 13 -5.88 3.26 13.10
CA ILE A 13 -6.77 4.35 13.50
C ILE A 13 -6.57 4.71 14.98
N SER A 14 -6.44 3.71 15.86
CA SER A 14 -6.18 3.95 17.28
C SER A 14 -4.82 4.64 17.50
N ALA A 15 -3.76 4.15 16.85
CA ALA A 15 -2.43 4.76 16.94
C ALA A 15 -2.41 6.18 16.37
N TRP A 16 -3.15 6.44 15.29
CA TRP A 16 -3.29 7.77 14.71
C TRP A 16 -3.94 8.74 15.70
N TRP A 17 -5.04 8.37 16.37
CA TRP A 17 -5.67 9.20 17.39
C TRP A 17 -4.79 9.40 18.62
N VAL A 18 -4.03 8.38 19.04
CA VAL A 18 -3.04 8.53 20.11
C VAL A 18 -1.96 9.54 19.69
N GLY A 19 -1.44 9.44 18.47
CA GLY A 19 -0.48 10.40 17.92
C GLY A 19 -1.00 11.83 17.92
N LEU A 20 -2.25 12.04 17.49
CA LEU A 20 -2.91 13.35 17.51
C LEU A 20 -3.06 13.93 18.93
N ALA A 21 -3.33 13.07 19.93
CA ALA A 21 -3.50 13.49 21.29
C ALA A 21 -2.18 13.78 22.03
N THR A 22 -1.08 13.14 21.61
CA THR A 22 0.20 13.18 22.35
C THR A 22 1.30 13.98 21.68
N ASN A 23 1.17 14.30 20.39
CA ASN A 23 2.23 14.99 19.65
C ASN A 23 1.67 16.18 18.85
N GLN A 24 2.08 17.37 19.23
CA GLN A 24 1.60 18.62 18.64
C GLN A 24 2.01 18.79 17.16
N SER A 25 3.22 18.38 16.80
CA SER A 25 3.67 18.43 15.39
C SER A 25 2.88 17.45 14.52
N PHE A 26 2.58 16.27 15.06
CA PHE A 26 1.72 15.30 14.40
C PHE A 26 0.31 15.86 14.21
N PHE A 27 -0.27 16.46 15.25
CA PHE A 27 -1.58 17.09 15.17
C PHE A 27 -1.61 18.21 14.12
N ALA A 28 -0.60 19.10 14.10
CA ALA A 28 -0.51 20.17 13.13
C ALA A 28 -0.46 19.67 11.68
N ALA A 29 0.23 18.54 11.42
CA ALA A 29 0.33 17.96 10.09
C ALA A 29 -1.02 17.46 9.52
N PHE A 30 -2.00 17.21 10.40
CA PHE A 30 -3.33 16.73 10.02
C PHE A 30 -4.42 17.80 10.07
N GLN A 31 -4.09 19.03 10.45
CA GLN A 31 -5.06 20.12 10.48
C GLN A 31 -5.40 20.68 9.10
N PHE A 32 -6.56 21.33 9.03
CA PHE A 32 -6.99 22.15 7.92
C PHE A 32 -6.91 23.61 8.33
N ASP A 33 -6.29 24.45 7.52
CA ASP A 33 -6.15 25.88 7.82
C ASP A 33 -7.52 26.54 7.97
N GLY A 34 -7.68 27.34 9.01
CA GLY A 34 -8.94 28.04 9.29
C GLY A 34 -10.06 27.19 9.87
N ILE A 35 -9.89 25.86 10.03
CA ILE A 35 -10.84 25.01 10.72
C ILE A 35 -10.41 24.86 12.18
N PRO A 36 -11.28 25.20 13.16
CA PRO A 36 -10.90 25.12 14.55
C PRO A 36 -10.68 23.67 15.02
N PRO A 37 -9.74 23.44 15.97
CA PRO A 37 -9.46 22.11 16.51
C PRO A 37 -10.69 21.36 17.06
N THR A 38 -11.69 22.08 17.54
CA THR A 38 -12.94 21.50 18.05
C THR A 38 -13.70 20.74 16.97
N ALA A 39 -13.72 21.25 15.72
CA ALA A 39 -14.35 20.56 14.61
C ALA A 39 -13.62 19.26 14.26
N PHE A 40 -12.29 19.25 14.38
CA PHE A 40 -11.47 18.08 14.19
C PHE A 40 -11.75 17.00 15.25
N TRP A 41 -11.80 17.38 16.53
CA TRP A 41 -12.08 16.47 17.63
C TRP A 41 -13.51 15.89 17.59
N ALA A 42 -14.45 16.50 16.86
CA ALA A 42 -15.78 15.95 16.67
C ALA A 42 -15.78 14.59 15.93
N PHE A 43 -14.72 14.30 15.16
CA PHE A 43 -14.55 13.01 14.48
C PHE A 43 -13.98 11.90 15.36
N PHE A 44 -13.50 12.20 16.57
CA PHE A 44 -12.92 11.19 17.47
C PHE A 44 -13.89 10.04 17.75
N ALA A 45 -15.10 10.35 18.23
CA ALA A 45 -16.08 9.33 18.55
C ALA A 45 -16.56 8.54 17.31
N PRO A 46 -16.91 9.15 16.17
CA PRO A 46 -17.22 8.43 14.95
C PRO A 46 -16.08 7.50 14.47
N ASP A 47 -14.85 7.96 14.44
CA ASP A 47 -13.71 7.15 13.96
C ASP A 47 -13.42 5.98 14.89
N VAL A 48 -13.47 6.21 16.21
CA VAL A 48 -13.27 5.15 17.20
C VAL A 48 -14.40 4.13 17.14
N ILE A 49 -15.66 4.57 17.10
CA ILE A 49 -16.82 3.66 17.16
C ILE A 49 -17.02 2.96 15.81
N PHE A 50 -17.19 3.72 14.71
CA PHE A 50 -17.59 3.17 13.42
C PHE A 50 -16.43 2.63 12.60
N ILE A 51 -15.17 3.01 12.91
CA ILE A 51 -14.02 2.45 12.20
C ILE A 51 -13.25 1.50 13.13
N ALA A 52 -12.66 1.97 14.24
CA ALA A 52 -11.79 1.12 15.04
C ALA A 52 -12.54 -0.02 15.73
N VAL A 53 -13.59 0.27 16.52
CA VAL A 53 -14.34 -0.77 17.27
C VAL A 53 -15.05 -1.72 16.33
N LEU A 54 -15.75 -1.22 15.29
CA LEU A 54 -16.39 -2.09 14.31
C LEU A 54 -15.40 -2.93 13.52
N SER A 55 -14.18 -2.45 13.27
CA SER A 55 -13.12 -3.26 12.67
C SER A 55 -12.68 -4.40 13.57
N VAL A 56 -12.54 -4.17 14.87
CA VAL A 56 -12.31 -5.24 15.85
C VAL A 56 -13.47 -6.24 15.84
N VAL A 57 -14.72 -5.78 15.94
CA VAL A 57 -15.90 -6.67 15.90
C VAL A 57 -15.94 -7.47 14.60
N ARG A 58 -15.65 -6.83 13.46
CA ARG A 58 -15.61 -7.48 12.13
C ARG A 58 -14.54 -8.57 12.07
N SER A 59 -13.41 -8.40 12.77
CA SER A 59 -12.36 -9.41 12.80
C SER A 59 -12.78 -10.72 13.45
N TYR A 60 -13.71 -10.66 14.41
CA TYR A 60 -14.24 -11.83 15.12
C TYR A 60 -15.59 -12.34 14.54
N ARG A 61 -16.35 -11.48 13.86
CA ARG A 61 -17.66 -11.82 13.30
C ARG A 61 -17.74 -11.48 11.83
N MET A 62 -17.93 -12.47 10.98
CA MET A 62 -18.13 -12.28 9.54
C MET A 62 -19.51 -11.64 9.30
N SER A 63 -19.51 -10.34 8.96
CA SER A 63 -20.75 -9.59 8.71
C SER A 63 -20.53 -8.57 7.59
N ALA A 64 -21.26 -8.73 6.49
CA ALA A 64 -21.26 -7.77 5.39
C ALA A 64 -21.86 -6.40 5.81
N ILE A 65 -22.79 -6.41 6.77
CA ILE A 65 -23.39 -5.17 7.29
C ILE A 65 -22.30 -4.32 7.97
N ILE A 66 -21.45 -4.95 8.81
CA ILE A 66 -20.36 -4.24 9.48
C ILE A 66 -19.35 -3.72 8.45
N GLU A 67 -18.99 -4.52 7.44
CA GLU A 67 -18.11 -4.09 6.35
C GLU A 67 -18.67 -2.83 5.64
N ASN A 68 -19.96 -2.84 5.31
CA ASN A 68 -20.62 -1.71 4.67
C ASN A 68 -20.70 -0.46 5.56
N VAL A 69 -20.92 -0.63 6.88
CA VAL A 69 -20.91 0.50 7.83
C VAL A 69 -19.53 1.12 7.92
N ILE A 70 -18.46 0.31 8.02
CA ILE A 70 -17.08 0.80 8.03
C ILE A 70 -16.76 1.52 6.70
N LEU A 71 -17.14 0.93 5.56
CA LEU A 71 -16.97 1.55 4.24
C LEU A 71 -17.72 2.90 4.15
N GLY A 72 -18.94 2.96 4.66
CA GLY A 72 -19.72 4.20 4.73
C GLY A 72 -19.10 5.26 5.62
N ALA A 73 -18.52 4.87 6.77
CA ALA A 73 -17.80 5.79 7.65
C ALA A 73 -16.57 6.41 6.96
N PHE A 74 -15.77 5.60 6.27
CA PHE A 74 -14.66 6.12 5.44
C PHE A 74 -15.16 7.00 4.28
N GLY A 75 -16.28 6.64 3.66
CA GLY A 75 -16.91 7.46 2.61
C GLY A 75 -17.28 8.84 3.12
N TYR A 76 -17.94 8.91 4.27
CA TYR A 76 -18.31 10.17 4.92
C TYR A 76 -17.09 11.01 5.30
N ALA A 77 -16.10 10.39 5.98
CA ALA A 77 -14.86 11.07 6.36
C ALA A 77 -14.09 11.59 5.13
N SER A 78 -14.04 10.81 4.05
CA SER A 78 -13.41 11.20 2.79
C SER A 78 -14.10 12.41 2.14
N LEU A 79 -15.43 12.42 2.11
CA LEU A 79 -16.20 13.56 1.59
C LEU A 79 -15.97 14.82 2.41
N TYR A 80 -15.97 14.69 3.74
CA TYR A 80 -15.67 15.81 4.64
C TYR A 80 -14.27 16.37 4.39
N CYS A 81 -13.25 15.51 4.41
CA CYS A 81 -11.86 15.91 4.19
C CYS A 81 -11.67 16.53 2.80
N ALA A 82 -12.25 15.94 1.75
CA ALA A 82 -12.15 16.47 0.39
C ALA A 82 -12.78 17.86 0.28
N ASN A 83 -13.98 18.05 0.88
CA ASN A 83 -14.63 19.35 0.92
C ASN A 83 -13.81 20.39 1.71
N ALA A 84 -13.30 20.01 2.88
CA ALA A 84 -12.42 20.86 3.70
C ALA A 84 -11.16 21.27 2.93
N THR A 85 -10.48 20.31 2.26
CA THR A 85 -9.30 20.60 1.43
C THR A 85 -9.65 21.54 0.27
N PHE A 86 -10.80 21.36 -0.38
CA PHE A 86 -11.22 22.22 -1.47
C PHE A 86 -11.43 23.66 -0.99
N LEU A 87 -12.06 23.85 0.17
CA LEU A 87 -12.36 25.17 0.72
C LEU A 87 -11.12 25.87 1.31
N THR A 88 -10.27 25.12 2.05
CA THR A 88 -9.13 25.70 2.77
C THR A 88 -7.82 25.67 1.99
N ARG A 89 -7.75 24.92 0.90
CA ARG A 89 -6.53 24.63 0.14
C ARG A 89 -5.39 24.05 0.99
N SER A 90 -5.76 23.36 2.05
CA SER A 90 -4.85 22.71 3.01
C SER A 90 -5.36 21.32 3.39
N GLY A 91 -4.70 20.62 4.34
CA GLY A 91 -5.14 19.32 4.82
C GLY A 91 -5.06 18.19 3.77
N TYR A 92 -4.10 18.27 2.84
CA TYR A 92 -3.94 17.22 1.80
C TYR A 92 -3.60 15.86 2.39
N LEU A 93 -2.83 15.82 3.50
CA LEU A 93 -2.45 14.56 4.14
C LEU A 93 -3.66 13.81 4.72
N PRO A 94 -4.50 14.39 5.60
CA PRO A 94 -5.68 13.70 6.11
C PRO A 94 -6.64 13.30 4.98
N THR A 95 -6.82 14.14 3.97
CA THR A 95 -7.68 13.83 2.83
C THR A 95 -7.16 12.63 2.04
N CYS A 96 -5.85 12.58 1.73
CA CYS A 96 -5.26 11.43 1.07
C CYS A 96 -5.39 10.14 1.89
N LEU A 97 -5.17 10.21 3.21
CA LEU A 97 -5.29 9.02 4.06
C LEU A 97 -6.73 8.52 4.16
N MET A 98 -7.72 9.42 4.23
CA MET A 98 -9.13 9.02 4.21
C MET A 98 -9.53 8.39 2.87
N LEU A 99 -9.07 8.94 1.75
CA LEU A 99 -9.29 8.34 0.43
C LEU A 99 -8.61 6.97 0.28
N LEU A 100 -7.38 6.81 0.81
CA LEU A 100 -6.71 5.51 0.85
C LEU A 100 -7.46 4.52 1.72
N GLY A 101 -7.96 4.94 2.90
CA GLY A 101 -8.80 4.12 3.77
C GLY A 101 -10.11 3.70 3.10
N LEU A 102 -10.75 4.62 2.36
CA LEU A 102 -11.94 4.32 1.56
C LEU A 102 -11.63 3.27 0.48
N GLY A 103 -10.58 3.47 -0.30
CA GLY A 103 -10.15 2.51 -1.33
C GLY A 103 -9.78 1.15 -0.75
N TYR A 104 -9.12 1.12 0.41
CA TYR A 104 -8.78 -0.09 1.13
C TYR A 104 -10.04 -0.88 1.56
N ASN A 105 -11.03 -0.21 2.15
CA ASN A 105 -12.27 -0.87 2.55
C ASN A 105 -13.12 -1.29 1.35
N PHE A 106 -13.14 -0.49 0.29
CA PHE A 106 -13.76 -0.90 -0.98
C PHE A 106 -13.11 -2.18 -1.51
N PHE A 107 -11.77 -2.25 -1.54
CA PHE A 107 -11.06 -3.46 -1.93
C PHE A 107 -11.43 -4.65 -1.04
N LEU A 108 -11.46 -4.50 0.29
CA LEU A 108 -11.83 -5.58 1.21
C LEU A 108 -13.28 -6.07 1.00
N CYS A 109 -14.22 -5.15 0.76
CA CYS A 109 -15.62 -5.52 0.50
C CYS A 109 -15.76 -6.30 -0.81
N PHE A 110 -15.10 -5.86 -1.87
CA PHE A 110 -15.33 -6.34 -3.23
C PHE A 110 -14.18 -7.17 -3.81
N GLN A 111 -13.21 -7.62 -3.00
CA GLN A 111 -12.00 -8.32 -3.48
C GLN A 111 -12.30 -9.50 -4.42
N ASN A 112 -13.34 -10.28 -4.16
CA ASN A 112 -13.68 -11.44 -4.98
C ASN A 112 -14.23 -11.07 -6.38
N ALA A 113 -14.76 -9.85 -6.54
CA ALA A 113 -15.27 -9.35 -7.81
C ALA A 113 -14.21 -8.60 -8.63
N MET A 114 -13.08 -8.24 -7.99
CA MET A 114 -12.04 -7.41 -8.62
C MET A 114 -10.96 -8.22 -9.35
N PHE A 115 -10.77 -9.48 -8.98
CA PHE A 115 -9.77 -10.34 -9.62
C PHE A 115 -10.25 -10.85 -10.98
N ARG A 116 -9.52 -10.52 -12.04
CA ARG A 116 -9.82 -10.94 -13.41
C ARG A 116 -8.59 -11.58 -14.04
N ASN A 117 -8.83 -12.58 -14.89
CA ASN A 117 -7.77 -13.12 -15.73
C ASN A 117 -7.37 -12.11 -16.79
N SER A 118 -6.08 -11.94 -16.98
CA SER A 118 -5.54 -11.09 -18.03
C SER A 118 -5.84 -11.63 -19.42
N THR A 119 -5.80 -10.75 -20.42
CA THR A 119 -5.91 -11.16 -21.82
C THR A 119 -4.65 -11.94 -22.22
N SER A 120 -4.76 -12.86 -23.20
CA SER A 120 -3.62 -13.58 -23.74
C SER A 120 -2.70 -12.72 -24.63
N SER A 121 -3.08 -11.49 -24.94
CA SER A 121 -2.32 -10.58 -25.82
C SER A 121 -1.13 -9.94 -25.09
N PHE A 122 0.08 -10.29 -25.48
CA PHE A 122 1.32 -9.73 -24.93
C PHE A 122 1.35 -8.20 -25.01
N GLY A 123 1.09 -7.61 -26.17
CA GLY A 123 1.13 -6.16 -26.35
C GLY A 123 0.15 -5.40 -25.46
N LYS A 124 -1.07 -5.92 -25.30
CA LYS A 124 -2.06 -5.30 -24.39
C LYS A 124 -1.60 -5.37 -22.94
N ASN A 125 -1.00 -6.49 -22.51
CA ASN A 125 -0.49 -6.64 -21.15
C ASN A 125 0.73 -5.73 -20.91
N VAL A 126 1.61 -5.53 -21.88
CA VAL A 126 2.70 -4.55 -21.79
C VAL A 126 2.16 -3.15 -21.55
N VAL A 127 1.21 -2.69 -22.39
CA VAL A 127 0.63 -1.33 -22.23
C VAL A 127 -0.05 -1.17 -20.88
N LYS A 128 -0.86 -2.13 -20.45
CA LYS A 128 -1.49 -2.11 -19.13
C LYS A 128 -0.46 -2.04 -18.01
N THR A 129 0.59 -2.87 -18.08
CA THR A 129 1.66 -2.88 -17.08
C THR A 129 2.39 -1.55 -17.02
N LEU A 130 2.71 -0.92 -18.15
CA LEU A 130 3.33 0.40 -18.18
C LEU A 130 2.44 1.46 -17.52
N VAL A 131 1.15 1.49 -17.87
CA VAL A 131 0.18 2.41 -17.24
C VAL A 131 0.11 2.18 -15.74
N GLN A 132 0.02 0.92 -15.29
CA GLN A 132 -0.02 0.57 -13.87
C GLN A 132 1.24 1.02 -13.13
N ILE A 133 2.42 0.76 -13.69
CA ILE A 133 3.70 1.19 -13.11
C ILE A 133 3.74 2.71 -12.97
N VAL A 134 3.43 3.44 -14.05
CA VAL A 134 3.46 4.92 -14.05
C VAL A 134 2.47 5.47 -13.01
N CYS A 135 1.24 4.99 -12.97
CA CYS A 135 0.24 5.45 -12.01
C CYS A 135 0.66 5.17 -10.56
N ILE A 136 1.14 3.94 -10.28
CA ILE A 136 1.57 3.56 -8.93
C ILE A 136 2.81 4.35 -8.53
N TRP A 137 3.81 4.50 -9.41
CA TRP A 137 5.02 5.24 -9.10
C TRP A 137 4.72 6.73 -8.86
N ILE A 138 3.88 7.35 -9.69
CA ILE A 138 3.48 8.75 -9.46
C ILE A 138 2.80 8.87 -8.09
N LEU A 139 1.81 8.02 -7.80
CA LEU A 139 1.07 8.11 -6.55
C LEU A 139 1.95 7.79 -5.34
N ALA A 140 2.64 6.65 -5.34
CA ALA A 140 3.33 6.14 -4.16
C ALA A 140 4.73 6.75 -3.94
N LEU A 141 5.43 7.15 -5.02
CA LEU A 141 6.82 7.61 -4.93
C LEU A 141 6.99 9.13 -5.19
N VAL A 142 5.95 9.81 -5.67
CA VAL A 142 5.99 11.26 -5.89
C VAL A 142 4.93 11.97 -5.06
N VAL A 143 3.65 11.67 -5.30
CA VAL A 143 2.53 12.39 -4.67
C VAL A 143 2.52 12.20 -3.15
N MET A 144 2.58 10.95 -2.68
CA MET A 144 2.54 10.68 -1.24
C MET A 144 3.76 11.23 -0.50
N PRO A 145 5.03 11.00 -0.94
CA PRO A 145 6.19 11.64 -0.32
C PRO A 145 6.13 13.17 -0.33
N PHE A 146 5.67 13.78 -1.44
CA PHE A 146 5.51 15.23 -1.52
C PHE A 146 4.51 15.75 -0.46
N ILE A 147 3.35 15.11 -0.33
CA ILE A 147 2.33 15.49 0.68
C ILE A 147 2.87 15.31 2.10
N ILE A 148 3.61 14.23 2.36
CA ILE A 148 4.23 13.96 3.67
C ILE A 148 5.27 15.04 3.99
N LEU A 149 6.17 15.36 3.06
CA LEU A 149 7.16 16.43 3.25
C LEU A 149 6.48 17.78 3.54
N ARG A 150 5.44 18.12 2.77
CA ARG A 150 4.69 19.37 3.01
C ARG A 150 4.03 19.41 4.38
N ALA A 151 3.53 18.27 4.85
CA ALA A 151 2.80 18.19 6.11
C ALA A 151 3.73 18.23 7.34
N PHE A 152 4.90 17.59 7.26
CA PHE A 152 5.77 17.41 8.43
C PHE A 152 7.04 18.26 8.43
N GLU A 153 7.61 18.59 7.29
CA GLU A 153 9.03 19.04 7.24
C GLU A 153 9.29 20.30 6.41
N ASN A 154 8.32 20.96 5.84
CA ASN A 154 8.57 22.01 4.83
C ASN A 154 9.58 21.53 3.76
N ILE A 155 9.22 21.50 2.51
CA ILE A 155 10.00 20.89 1.42
C ILE A 155 11.45 21.39 1.45
N ALA A 156 12.35 20.57 1.95
CA ALA A 156 13.78 20.81 1.87
C ALA A 156 14.31 20.21 0.56
N THR A 157 15.19 20.93 -0.12
CA THR A 157 15.97 20.35 -1.22
C THR A 157 16.89 19.25 -0.66
N PRO A 158 17.03 18.10 -1.34
CA PRO A 158 17.96 17.06 -0.92
C PRO A 158 19.37 17.63 -0.73
N LYS A 159 20.02 17.29 0.38
CA LYS A 159 21.42 17.67 0.62
C LYS A 159 22.33 16.79 -0.21
N ILE A 160 23.37 17.40 -0.79
CA ILE A 160 24.41 16.65 -1.54
C ILE A 160 25.36 16.02 -0.50
N ASP A 161 25.04 14.80 -0.08
CA ASP A 161 25.81 14.02 0.91
C ASP A 161 25.75 12.53 0.61
N ILE A 162 26.33 11.72 1.48
CA ILE A 162 26.38 10.25 1.31
C ILE A 162 24.99 9.62 1.26
N PHE A 163 23.99 10.17 1.98
CA PHE A 163 22.63 9.63 2.00
C PHE A 163 21.92 9.82 0.65
N LEU A 164 22.16 10.94 -0.03
CA LEU A 164 21.67 11.16 -1.38
C LEU A 164 22.21 10.08 -2.33
N PHE A 165 23.53 9.84 -2.31
CA PHE A 165 24.15 8.86 -3.22
C PHE A 165 23.69 7.44 -2.92
N ILE A 166 23.64 7.04 -1.65
CA ILE A 166 23.10 5.72 -1.24
C ILE A 166 21.63 5.60 -1.69
N GLY A 167 20.81 6.61 -1.44
CA GLY A 167 19.42 6.62 -1.83
C GLY A 167 19.23 6.47 -3.34
N LEU A 168 20.01 7.18 -4.14
CA LEU A 168 19.96 7.06 -5.61
C LEU A 168 20.36 5.66 -6.10
N VAL A 169 21.42 5.07 -5.53
CA VAL A 169 21.83 3.70 -5.86
C VAL A 169 20.76 2.69 -5.49
N VAL A 170 20.23 2.77 -4.28
CA VAL A 170 19.13 1.89 -3.81
C VAL A 170 17.90 2.04 -4.70
N PHE A 171 17.53 3.28 -5.05
CA PHE A 171 16.40 3.56 -5.93
C PHE A 171 16.60 2.92 -7.33
N ALA A 172 17.79 3.07 -7.89
CA ALA A 172 18.12 2.49 -9.21
C ALA A 172 18.08 0.95 -9.18
N CYS A 173 18.67 0.32 -8.17
CA CYS A 173 18.65 -1.14 -7.99
C CYS A 173 17.22 -1.67 -7.82
N CYS A 174 16.43 -1.03 -6.97
CA CYS A 174 15.03 -1.40 -6.73
C CYS A 174 14.17 -1.17 -7.99
N SER A 175 14.42 -0.10 -8.74
CA SER A 175 13.73 0.15 -10.01
C SER A 175 14.04 -0.92 -11.04
N ALA A 176 15.31 -1.31 -11.17
CA ALA A 176 15.72 -2.41 -12.06
C ALA A 176 15.06 -3.74 -11.65
N LEU A 177 15.01 -4.04 -10.34
CA LEU A 177 14.33 -5.23 -9.83
C LEU A 177 12.82 -5.19 -10.14
N GLY A 178 12.15 -4.07 -9.92
CA GLY A 178 10.71 -3.91 -10.18
C GLY A 178 10.38 -4.05 -11.66
N LEU A 179 11.14 -3.38 -12.54
CA LEU A 179 10.92 -3.42 -13.98
C LEU A 179 11.20 -4.81 -14.57
N THR A 180 12.28 -5.47 -14.15
CA THR A 180 12.56 -6.85 -14.57
C THR A 180 11.51 -7.84 -14.09
N SER A 181 11.00 -7.67 -12.86
CA SER A 181 9.92 -8.49 -12.33
C SER A 181 8.62 -8.31 -13.11
N ALA A 182 8.26 -7.06 -13.42
CA ALA A 182 7.09 -6.75 -14.22
C ALA A 182 7.20 -7.32 -15.64
N TYR A 183 8.37 -7.21 -16.27
CA TYR A 183 8.64 -7.78 -17.59
C TYR A 183 8.44 -9.30 -17.60
N VAL A 184 9.01 -10.00 -16.61
CA VAL A 184 8.88 -11.47 -16.49
C VAL A 184 7.41 -11.87 -16.26
N MET A 185 6.64 -11.14 -15.46
CA MET A 185 5.20 -11.39 -15.31
C MET A 185 4.43 -11.29 -16.63
N VAL A 186 4.73 -10.29 -17.44
CA VAL A 186 4.08 -10.13 -18.75
C VAL A 186 4.50 -11.22 -19.72
N ARG A 187 5.81 -11.53 -19.78
CA ARG A 187 6.39 -12.49 -20.74
C ARG A 187 5.98 -13.93 -20.41
N ASP A 188 6.20 -14.36 -19.17
CA ASP A 188 6.05 -15.77 -18.76
C ASP A 188 4.69 -16.05 -18.16
N GLY A 189 4.12 -15.08 -17.44
CA GLY A 189 2.83 -15.18 -16.77
C GLY A 189 1.62 -14.85 -17.67
N SER A 190 1.83 -14.23 -18.83
CA SER A 190 0.75 -13.73 -19.69
C SER A 190 -0.29 -12.90 -18.92
N GLY A 191 0.19 -12.01 -18.04
CA GLY A 191 -0.64 -11.16 -17.19
C GLY A 191 0.02 -9.84 -16.84
N THR A 192 -0.49 -9.18 -15.81
CA THR A 192 0.06 -7.91 -15.32
C THR A 192 0.48 -8.03 -13.85
N PRO A 193 1.32 -7.11 -13.35
CA PRO A 193 1.77 -7.13 -11.97
C PRO A 193 0.70 -6.86 -10.91
N LEU A 194 -0.39 -6.21 -11.29
CA LEU A 194 -1.45 -5.92 -10.33
C LEU A 194 -2.36 -7.13 -10.11
N PRO A 195 -2.76 -7.42 -8.86
CA PRO A 195 -3.68 -8.50 -8.55
C PRO A 195 -5.02 -8.43 -9.29
N LEU A 196 -5.40 -7.24 -9.75
CA LEU A 196 -6.65 -6.99 -10.47
C LEU A 196 -6.70 -7.61 -11.88
N ASP A 197 -5.53 -7.79 -12.51
CA ASP A 197 -5.36 -8.36 -13.86
C ASP A 197 -4.33 -9.50 -13.77
N GLN A 198 -4.76 -10.63 -13.24
CA GLN A 198 -3.92 -11.75 -12.81
C GLN A 198 -3.19 -12.43 -13.97
N THR A 199 -2.01 -13.00 -13.67
CA THR A 199 -1.25 -13.82 -14.61
C THR A 199 -2.00 -15.13 -14.92
N ASN A 200 -1.94 -15.58 -16.16
CA ASN A 200 -2.59 -16.85 -16.59
C ASN A 200 -1.71 -18.08 -16.29
N ARG A 201 -0.44 -17.89 -15.98
CA ARG A 201 0.52 -18.94 -15.64
C ARG A 201 1.27 -18.57 -14.37
N LEU A 202 1.70 -19.57 -13.62
CA LEU A 202 2.56 -19.37 -12.46
C LEU A 202 3.94 -18.91 -12.94
N VAL A 203 4.41 -17.79 -12.38
CA VAL A 203 5.72 -17.21 -12.71
C VAL A 203 6.73 -17.59 -11.63
N VAL A 204 7.74 -18.38 -12.02
CA VAL A 204 8.83 -18.86 -11.14
C VAL A 204 10.21 -18.55 -11.71
N THR A 205 10.28 -17.74 -12.77
CA THR A 205 11.52 -17.40 -13.50
C THR A 205 12.03 -16.00 -13.16
N GLY A 206 13.25 -15.68 -13.57
CA GLY A 206 13.86 -14.38 -13.30
C GLY A 206 13.95 -14.05 -11.82
N PRO A 207 13.58 -12.83 -11.37
CA PRO A 207 13.61 -12.46 -9.95
C PRO A 207 12.74 -13.37 -9.07
N TYR A 208 11.64 -13.93 -9.62
CA TYR A 208 10.75 -14.86 -8.91
C TYR A 208 11.40 -16.20 -8.60
N HIS A 209 12.50 -16.54 -9.27
CA HIS A 209 13.30 -17.71 -8.93
C HIS A 209 13.97 -17.60 -7.54
N TYR A 210 14.28 -16.39 -7.12
CA TYR A 210 15.01 -16.12 -5.87
C TYR A 210 14.11 -15.72 -4.71
N VAL A 211 13.07 -14.92 -4.99
CA VAL A 211 12.09 -14.46 -4.00
C VAL A 211 10.69 -14.47 -4.60
N ARG A 212 9.68 -14.79 -3.78
CA ARG A 212 8.30 -14.87 -4.29
C ARG A 212 7.69 -13.52 -4.63
N ASN A 213 8.14 -12.43 -3.99
CA ASN A 213 7.55 -11.10 -4.15
C ASN A 213 8.59 -10.01 -4.45
N PRO A 214 9.31 -10.13 -5.57
CA PRO A 214 10.37 -9.17 -5.91
C PRO A 214 9.83 -7.75 -6.17
N MET A 215 8.59 -7.61 -6.63
CA MET A 215 7.97 -6.31 -6.86
C MET A 215 7.63 -5.58 -5.56
N ALA A 216 7.20 -6.30 -4.51
CA ALA A 216 6.99 -5.71 -3.20
C ALA A 216 8.31 -5.23 -2.59
N ILE A 217 9.37 -6.04 -2.70
CA ILE A 217 10.74 -5.65 -2.29
C ILE A 217 11.18 -4.38 -3.02
N ALA A 218 10.97 -4.33 -4.34
CA ALA A 218 11.31 -3.17 -5.16
C ALA A 218 10.55 -1.91 -4.71
N GLY A 219 9.24 -1.97 -4.56
CA GLY A 219 8.42 -0.82 -4.17
C GLY A 219 8.74 -0.30 -2.77
N ILE A 220 8.91 -1.18 -1.79
CA ILE A 220 9.30 -0.81 -0.42
C ILE A 220 10.71 -0.22 -0.42
N GLY A 221 11.65 -0.85 -1.13
CA GLY A 221 13.01 -0.36 -1.26
C GLY A 221 13.10 1.01 -1.93
N GLN A 222 12.27 1.29 -2.94
CA GLN A 222 12.14 2.62 -3.54
C GLN A 222 11.60 3.65 -2.53
N GLY A 223 10.62 3.29 -1.70
CA GLY A 223 10.12 4.16 -0.62
C GLY A 223 11.21 4.49 0.40
N ILE A 224 12.00 3.48 0.83
CA ILE A 224 13.15 3.66 1.72
C ILE A 224 14.23 4.56 1.05
N ALA A 225 14.48 4.35 -0.24
CA ALA A 225 15.43 5.17 -0.99
C ALA A 225 15.02 6.65 -1.02
N ILE A 226 13.75 6.96 -1.22
CA ILE A 226 13.22 8.33 -1.15
C ILE A 226 13.38 8.90 0.26
N ALA A 227 13.13 8.10 1.31
CA ALA A 227 13.36 8.52 2.68
C ALA A 227 14.84 8.88 2.95
N LEU A 228 15.79 8.14 2.38
CA LEU A 228 17.21 8.44 2.45
C LEU A 228 17.56 9.72 1.68
N ILE A 229 17.06 9.89 0.45
CA ILE A 229 17.30 11.07 -0.39
C ILE A 229 16.87 12.35 0.32
N PHE A 230 15.70 12.34 0.95
CA PHE A 230 15.16 13.50 1.68
C PHE A 230 15.53 13.52 3.17
N GLN A 231 16.19 12.46 3.67
CA GLN A 231 16.52 12.28 5.10
C GLN A 231 15.28 12.45 6.00
N SER A 232 14.17 11.91 5.54
CA SER A 232 12.84 12.11 6.12
C SER A 232 12.38 10.88 6.89
N ILE A 233 12.26 11.01 8.22
CA ILE A 233 11.69 9.99 9.09
C ILE A 233 10.21 9.70 8.74
N PRO A 234 9.35 10.72 8.48
CA PRO A 234 7.97 10.45 8.08
C PRO A 234 7.86 9.62 6.79
N ILE A 235 8.70 9.87 5.78
CA ILE A 235 8.71 9.03 4.56
C ILE A 235 9.21 7.62 4.87
N PHE A 236 10.21 7.46 5.74
CA PHE A 236 10.66 6.15 6.17
C PHE A 236 9.53 5.35 6.86
N VAL A 237 8.80 5.99 7.78
CA VAL A 237 7.62 5.39 8.43
C VAL A 237 6.55 5.03 7.40
N TYR A 238 6.28 5.88 6.42
CA TYR A 238 5.36 5.57 5.32
C TYR A 238 5.78 4.31 4.56
N ALA A 239 7.06 4.15 4.22
CA ALA A 239 7.55 2.95 3.54
C ALA A 239 7.40 1.69 4.41
N LEU A 240 7.67 1.78 5.72
CA LEU A 240 7.48 0.67 6.67
C LEU A 240 5.99 0.30 6.84
N LEU A 241 5.10 1.30 6.92
CA LEU A 241 3.66 1.05 6.96
C LEU A 241 3.18 0.37 5.68
N GLY A 242 3.70 0.80 4.52
CA GLY A 242 3.44 0.12 3.25
C GLY A 242 3.89 -1.34 3.26
N ALA A 243 5.09 -1.63 3.80
CA ALA A 243 5.58 -3.00 3.97
C ALA A 243 4.70 -3.83 4.92
N LEU A 244 4.24 -3.23 6.02
CA LEU A 244 3.37 -3.88 7.01
C LEU A 244 2.01 -4.24 6.38
N VAL A 245 1.35 -3.28 5.71
CA VAL A 245 0.07 -3.49 5.02
C VAL A 245 0.23 -4.56 3.95
N TRP A 246 1.29 -4.48 3.15
CA TRP A 246 1.54 -5.48 2.12
C TRP A 246 1.72 -6.88 2.74
N HIS A 247 2.55 -7.02 3.78
CA HIS A 247 2.84 -8.31 4.41
C HIS A 247 1.62 -8.95 5.08
N LEU A 248 0.82 -8.14 5.80
CA LEU A 248 -0.28 -8.65 6.61
C LEU A 248 -1.61 -8.76 5.83
N VAL A 249 -1.77 -7.99 4.75
CA VAL A 249 -3.04 -7.89 4.02
C VAL A 249 -2.90 -8.34 2.58
N VAL A 250 -2.05 -7.69 1.79
CA VAL A 250 -1.99 -7.92 0.33
C VAL A 250 -1.45 -9.32 0.04
N ARG A 251 -0.28 -9.66 0.59
CA ARG A 251 0.36 -10.96 0.39
C ARG A 251 -0.56 -12.15 0.70
N PRO A 252 -1.24 -12.24 1.86
CA PRO A 252 -2.11 -13.36 2.13
C PRO A 252 -3.31 -13.46 1.16
N ILE A 253 -3.76 -12.34 0.61
CA ILE A 253 -4.83 -12.32 -0.39
C ILE A 253 -4.32 -12.89 -1.72
N GLU A 254 -3.15 -12.43 -2.17
CA GLU A 254 -2.49 -12.91 -3.38
C GLU A 254 -2.14 -14.41 -3.29
N GLU A 255 -1.49 -14.84 -2.20
CA GLU A 255 -1.08 -16.23 -2.01
C GLU A 255 -2.27 -17.20 -2.02
N ARG A 256 -3.41 -16.82 -1.41
CA ARG A 256 -4.63 -17.64 -1.49
C ARG A 256 -5.16 -17.78 -2.89
N ASP A 257 -5.15 -16.70 -3.65
CA ASP A 257 -5.61 -16.74 -5.02
C ASP A 257 -4.69 -17.60 -5.88
N LEU A 258 -3.38 -17.51 -5.68
CA LEU A 258 -2.38 -18.33 -6.36
C LEU A 258 -2.54 -19.82 -6.00
N ILE A 259 -2.78 -20.16 -4.72
CA ILE A 259 -3.08 -21.54 -4.30
C ILE A 259 -4.37 -22.03 -4.98
N ARG A 260 -5.43 -21.22 -5.00
CA ARG A 260 -6.71 -21.61 -5.63
C ARG A 260 -6.56 -21.90 -7.13
N ARG A 261 -5.68 -21.16 -7.82
CA ARG A 261 -5.52 -21.23 -9.28
C ARG A 261 -4.49 -22.24 -9.74
N PHE A 262 -3.40 -22.39 -9.00
CA PHE A 262 -2.26 -23.21 -9.38
C PHE A 262 -2.03 -24.43 -8.49
N GLY A 263 -2.79 -24.59 -7.40
CA GLY A 263 -2.76 -25.76 -6.51
C GLY A 263 -1.38 -26.13 -6.02
N ASP A 264 -1.04 -27.41 -6.17
CA ASP A 264 0.22 -27.99 -5.68
C ASP A 264 1.45 -27.34 -6.29
N ALA A 265 1.41 -26.90 -7.53
CA ALA A 265 2.53 -26.22 -8.17
C ALA A 265 2.92 -24.92 -7.44
N TYR A 266 1.93 -24.19 -6.91
CA TYR A 266 2.23 -23.01 -6.10
C TYR A 266 2.70 -23.39 -4.67
N LEU A 267 2.14 -24.44 -4.08
CA LEU A 267 2.57 -24.91 -2.74
C LEU A 267 4.03 -25.40 -2.77
N ASP A 268 4.45 -26.12 -3.79
CA ASP A 268 5.83 -26.54 -4.00
C ASP A 268 6.76 -25.33 -4.17
N TYR A 269 6.35 -24.36 -4.98
CA TYR A 269 7.08 -23.10 -5.14
C TYR A 269 7.20 -22.35 -3.81
N GLN A 270 6.11 -22.29 -3.03
CA GLN A 270 6.08 -21.63 -1.72
C GLN A 270 7.03 -22.26 -0.69
N GLN A 271 7.19 -23.58 -0.73
CA GLN A 271 8.11 -24.30 0.16
C GLN A 271 9.59 -24.06 -0.21
N ASN A 272 9.88 -23.88 -1.49
CA ASN A 272 11.25 -23.78 -2.00
C ASN A 272 11.78 -22.35 -2.10
N VAL A 273 10.91 -21.35 -2.20
CA VAL A 273 11.29 -19.94 -2.41
C VAL A 273 10.73 -19.08 -1.28
N SER A 274 11.60 -18.36 -0.58
CA SER A 274 11.21 -17.46 0.50
C SER A 274 10.50 -16.21 -0.02
N CYS A 275 9.66 -15.60 0.85
CA CYS A 275 8.89 -14.41 0.48
C CYS A 275 9.77 -13.16 0.29
N TRP A 276 10.71 -12.93 1.24
CA TRP A 276 11.47 -11.69 1.37
C TRP A 276 12.98 -11.86 1.19
N ILE A 277 13.52 -13.01 1.59
CA ILE A 277 14.96 -13.27 1.62
C ILE A 277 15.30 -14.13 0.41
N PRO A 278 16.27 -13.72 -0.44
CA PRO A 278 16.67 -14.50 -1.61
C PRO A 278 17.12 -15.91 -1.24
N THR A 279 16.56 -16.91 -1.91
CA THR A 279 16.91 -18.32 -1.74
C THR A 279 17.83 -18.72 -2.91
N PHE A 280 19.11 -19.01 -2.59
CA PHE A 280 20.13 -19.39 -3.59
C PHE A 280 20.31 -20.90 -3.72
N ARG A 281 19.83 -21.68 -2.75
CA ARG A 281 19.81 -23.15 -2.80
C ARG A 281 18.40 -23.62 -3.11
N GLN A 282 18.16 -24.03 -4.33
CA GLN A 282 16.90 -24.70 -4.69
C GLN A 282 17.17 -26.19 -4.84
N ARG A 283 16.26 -27.03 -4.31
CA ARG A 283 16.09 -28.39 -4.78
C ARG A 283 15.51 -28.27 -6.19
N ALA A 284 16.06 -29.03 -7.15
CA ALA A 284 15.56 -29.03 -8.52
C ALA A 284 14.03 -29.22 -8.49
N LEU A 285 13.31 -28.23 -9.05
CA LEU A 285 11.88 -28.26 -9.30
C LEU A 285 11.58 -29.22 -10.45
#